data_c5e628579b5170fe3f8745c963ef747a
#
_entry.id   c5e628579b5170fe3f8745c963ef747a
#
_cell.length_a   1.000
_cell.length_b   1.000
_cell.length_c   1.000
_cell.angle_alpha   90.00
_cell.angle_beta   90.00
_cell.angle_gamma   90.00
#
_symmetry.space_group_name_H-M   'P 1'
#
loop_
_entity.id
_entity.type
_entity.pdbx_description
1 polymer ?
#
loop_
_entity_poly.entity_id
_entity_poly.type
_entity_poly.pdbx_seq_one_letter_code
_entity_poly.pdbx_strand_id
1 'polypeptide(L)'
;KRMALFVGVPTVLVFLYLAIFASPMYVSEAKFAVRSATEQAAGLDFASQIFKTASSTTQDAAVVTEYIESPDAFERLDKDLAVKAHYSDRRWDVISRLSQSPTLYDKTTFWNFVASPVLDPDSGIVTFTVRAYTPEMAQKIASHVLKQSEALVNAMNERAREDAMKLAGDEVKRA
;
A
#
# COMPACT_ATOMS: atom_id res chain seq x y z
N LYS A 1 39.54 -22.40 20.52
CA LYS A 1 39.06 -23.40 19.55
C LYS A 1 37.53 -23.66 19.67
N ARG A 2 36.95 -23.87 20.88
CA ARG A 2 35.51 -24.12 21.07
C ARG A 2 34.66 -22.90 20.67
N MET A 3 35.13 -21.67 20.98
CA MET A 3 34.41 -20.42 20.64
C MET A 3 34.33 -20.19 19.13
N ALA A 4 35.39 -20.51 18.38
CA ALA A 4 35.40 -20.46 16.92
C ALA A 4 34.39 -21.43 16.28
N LEU A 5 34.14 -22.58 16.93
CA LEU A 5 33.17 -23.55 16.44
C LEU A 5 31.72 -23.09 16.72
N PHE A 6 31.45 -22.48 17.89
CA PHE A 6 30.14 -21.96 18.24
C PHE A 6 29.67 -20.76 17.35
N VAL A 7 30.62 -19.99 16.85
CA VAL A 7 30.33 -18.88 15.93
C VAL A 7 30.43 -19.32 14.47
N GLY A 8 31.46 -20.10 14.13
CA GLY A 8 31.72 -20.50 12.75
C GLY A 8 30.65 -21.41 12.17
N VAL A 9 30.17 -22.40 12.91
CA VAL A 9 29.17 -23.36 12.42
C VAL A 9 27.85 -22.67 12.07
N PRO A 10 27.20 -21.89 12.96
CA PRO A 10 25.95 -21.22 12.61
C PRO A 10 26.14 -20.20 11.47
N THR A 11 27.27 -19.50 11.43
CA THR A 11 27.55 -18.55 10.34
C THR A 11 27.64 -19.24 8.99
N VAL A 12 28.34 -20.37 8.91
CA VAL A 12 28.46 -21.16 7.67
C VAL A 12 27.09 -21.74 7.27
N LEU A 13 26.29 -22.23 8.22
CA LEU A 13 24.94 -22.73 7.93
C LEU A 13 24.03 -21.64 7.37
N VAL A 14 24.02 -20.44 7.97
CA VAL A 14 23.24 -19.30 7.47
C VAL A 14 23.74 -18.88 6.09
N PHE A 15 25.05 -18.82 5.88
CA PHE A 15 25.61 -18.47 4.57
C PHE A 15 25.21 -19.49 3.49
N LEU A 16 25.32 -20.77 3.77
CA LEU A 16 24.89 -21.84 2.84
C LEU A 16 23.40 -21.77 2.55
N TYR A 17 22.58 -21.52 3.57
CA TYR A 17 21.15 -21.31 3.38
C TYR A 17 20.86 -20.13 2.44
N LEU A 18 21.44 -18.96 2.71
CA LEU A 18 21.25 -17.77 1.89
C LEU A 18 21.80 -17.93 0.47
N ALA A 19 22.89 -18.66 0.29
CA ALA A 19 23.50 -18.86 -1.02
C ALA A 19 22.78 -19.86 -1.92
N ILE A 20 22.09 -20.85 -1.33
CA ILE A 20 21.54 -22.01 -2.08
C ILE A 20 20.00 -21.99 -2.06
N PHE A 21 19.38 -21.64 -0.93
CA PHE A 21 17.94 -21.81 -0.70
C PHE A 21 17.15 -20.51 -0.73
N ALA A 22 17.75 -19.37 -0.39
CA ALA A 22 17.03 -18.10 -0.33
C ALA A 22 16.54 -17.68 -1.73
N SER A 23 15.24 -17.43 -1.86
CA SER A 23 14.65 -16.97 -3.11
C SER A 23 14.89 -15.48 -3.29
N PRO A 24 15.32 -15.03 -4.49
CA PRO A 24 15.46 -13.60 -4.77
C PRO A 24 14.10 -12.91 -4.74
N MET A 25 14.06 -11.69 -4.22
CA MET A 25 12.89 -10.83 -4.27
C MET A 25 13.21 -9.56 -5.05
N TYR A 26 12.29 -9.19 -5.92
CA TYR A 26 12.37 -8.00 -6.76
C TYR A 26 11.48 -6.91 -6.17
N VAL A 27 11.97 -5.68 -6.18
CA VAL A 27 11.26 -4.51 -5.63
C VAL A 27 10.70 -3.69 -6.78
N SER A 28 9.45 -3.28 -6.64
CA SER A 28 8.82 -2.26 -7.48
C SER A 28 8.34 -1.11 -6.59
N GLU A 29 8.57 0.11 -7.03
CA GLU A 29 8.19 1.33 -6.33
C GLU A 29 7.26 2.16 -7.20
N ALA A 30 6.18 2.66 -6.61
CA ALA A 30 5.27 3.63 -7.23
C ALA A 30 5.11 4.83 -6.31
N LYS A 31 5.17 6.04 -6.89
CA LYS A 31 4.95 7.30 -6.16
C LYS A 31 3.74 8.01 -6.73
N PHE A 32 2.86 8.47 -5.86
CA PHE A 32 1.70 9.24 -6.26
C PHE A 32 1.32 10.26 -5.18
N ALA A 33 0.72 11.36 -5.62
CA ALA A 33 0.15 12.37 -4.74
C ALA A 33 -1.37 12.29 -4.81
N VAL A 34 -2.00 12.30 -3.64
CA VAL A 34 -3.46 12.41 -3.52
C VAL A 34 -3.83 13.88 -3.59
N ARG A 35 -4.78 14.25 -4.43
CA ARG A 35 -5.30 15.63 -4.50
C ARG A 35 -6.80 15.64 -4.27
N SER A 36 -7.24 16.42 -3.29
CA SER A 36 -8.67 16.62 -3.01
C SER A 36 -9.30 17.55 -4.05
N ALA A 37 -10.52 17.22 -4.48
CA ALA A 37 -11.28 18.04 -5.44
C ALA A 37 -11.72 19.41 -4.90
N THR A 38 -11.52 19.69 -3.62
CA THR A 38 -11.90 20.95 -2.95
C THR A 38 -11.08 22.16 -3.41
N GLU A 39 -9.98 21.93 -4.15
CA GLU A 39 -9.14 23.02 -4.67
C GLU A 39 -9.82 23.92 -5.75
N GLN A 40 -10.90 23.47 -6.35
CA GLN A 40 -11.52 24.19 -7.49
C GLN A 40 -12.64 25.17 -7.12
N ALA A 41 -13.03 25.27 -5.86
CA ALA A 41 -14.10 26.17 -5.41
C ALA A 41 -13.59 27.44 -4.69
N ALA A 42 -12.38 27.91 -4.99
CA ALA A 42 -11.74 28.99 -4.29
C ALA A 42 -12.07 30.37 -4.88
N GLY A 43 -13.09 31.01 -4.37
CA GLY A 43 -13.27 32.46 -4.42
C GLY A 43 -13.22 33.02 -2.99
N LEU A 44 -12.22 33.89 -2.73
CA LEU A 44 -12.26 34.97 -1.72
C LEU A 44 -11.68 34.77 -0.31
N ASP A 45 -10.97 33.65 0.06
CA ASP A 45 -10.18 33.71 1.30
C ASP A 45 -8.91 32.86 1.18
N PHE A 46 -7.92 33.41 0.49
CA PHE A 46 -6.73 32.71 0.02
C PHE A 46 -5.85 32.10 1.15
N ALA A 47 -5.71 32.78 2.27
CA ALA A 47 -4.82 32.33 3.35
C ALA A 47 -5.40 31.20 4.21
N SER A 48 -6.68 31.25 4.55
CA SER A 48 -7.35 30.22 5.35
C SER A 48 -7.60 28.95 4.55
N GLN A 49 -7.70 29.06 3.24
CA GLN A 49 -7.87 27.91 2.35
C GLN A 49 -6.58 27.12 2.16
N ILE A 50 -5.41 27.75 2.04
CA ILE A 50 -4.13 27.05 1.87
C ILE A 50 -3.89 26.08 3.05
N PHE A 51 -4.13 26.52 4.29
CA PHE A 51 -3.95 25.67 5.47
C PHE A 51 -4.98 24.53 5.55
N LYS A 52 -6.23 24.76 5.17
CA LYS A 52 -7.27 23.73 5.14
C LYS A 52 -7.05 22.70 4.03
N THR A 53 -6.61 23.14 2.87
CA THR A 53 -6.37 22.28 1.70
C THR A 53 -5.19 21.35 1.95
N ALA A 54 -4.08 21.85 2.51
CA ALA A 54 -2.93 21.04 2.85
C ALA A 54 -3.28 19.93 3.86
N SER A 55 -4.08 20.25 4.89
CA SER A 55 -4.48 19.25 5.88
C SER A 55 -5.46 18.20 5.34
N SER A 56 -6.39 18.57 4.45
CA SER A 56 -7.32 17.61 3.83
C SER A 56 -6.60 16.66 2.88
N THR A 57 -5.67 17.15 2.08
CA THR A 57 -4.88 16.33 1.15
C THR A 57 -4.02 15.30 1.89
N THR A 58 -3.37 15.68 2.99
CA THR A 58 -2.60 14.76 3.81
C THR A 58 -3.50 13.71 4.50
N GLN A 59 -4.69 14.12 4.92
CA GLN A 59 -5.67 13.20 5.51
C GLN A 59 -6.19 12.19 4.50
N ASP A 60 -6.50 12.60 3.27
CA ASP A 60 -6.92 11.70 2.20
C ASP A 60 -5.79 10.74 1.81
N ALA A 61 -4.55 11.21 1.77
CA ALA A 61 -3.38 10.38 1.55
C ALA A 61 -3.17 9.34 2.67
N ALA A 62 -3.44 9.71 3.93
CA ALA A 62 -3.39 8.78 5.06
C ALA A 62 -4.47 7.69 4.93
N VAL A 63 -5.69 8.02 4.51
CA VAL A 63 -6.75 7.03 4.27
C VAL A 63 -6.35 6.05 3.17
N VAL A 64 -5.73 6.54 2.10
CA VAL A 64 -5.23 5.66 1.02
C VAL A 64 -4.13 4.74 1.54
N THR A 65 -3.21 5.25 2.34
CA THR A 65 -2.13 4.46 2.96
C THR A 65 -2.71 3.34 3.83
N GLU A 66 -3.65 3.65 4.70
CA GLU A 66 -4.36 2.70 5.56
C GLU A 66 -5.11 1.64 4.74
N TYR A 67 -5.77 2.07 3.64
CA TYR A 67 -6.43 1.14 2.73
C TYR A 67 -5.45 0.15 2.10
N ILE A 68 -4.29 0.61 1.64
CA ILE A 68 -3.27 -0.26 1.03
C ILE A 68 -2.80 -1.34 2.02
N GLU A 69 -2.66 -1.02 3.30
CA GLU A 69 -2.28 -1.97 4.36
C GLU A 69 -3.41 -2.91 4.78
N SER A 70 -4.63 -2.62 4.36
CA SER A 70 -5.82 -3.36 4.78
C SER A 70 -5.88 -4.78 4.19
N PRO A 71 -6.53 -5.72 4.87
CA PRO A 71 -6.81 -7.06 4.33
C PRO A 71 -7.64 -7.01 3.04
N ASP A 72 -8.52 -6.01 2.89
CA ASP A 72 -9.36 -5.84 1.72
C ASP A 72 -8.55 -5.54 0.46
N ALA A 73 -7.49 -4.75 0.57
CA ALA A 73 -6.59 -4.48 -0.55
C ALA A 73 -5.91 -5.77 -1.03
N PHE A 74 -5.42 -6.60 -0.12
CA PHE A 74 -4.85 -7.90 -0.44
C PHE A 74 -5.87 -8.85 -1.10
N GLU A 75 -7.10 -8.95 -0.57
CA GLU A 75 -8.14 -9.81 -1.11
C GLU A 75 -8.57 -9.38 -2.54
N ARG A 76 -8.63 -8.09 -2.82
CA ARG A 76 -8.89 -7.57 -4.17
C ARG A 76 -7.76 -7.90 -5.13
N LEU A 77 -6.52 -7.69 -4.71
CA LEU A 77 -5.33 -8.06 -5.48
C LEU A 77 -5.28 -9.57 -5.75
N ASP A 78 -5.64 -10.39 -4.77
CA ASP A 78 -5.66 -11.85 -4.94
C ASP A 78 -6.68 -12.31 -5.97
N LYS A 79 -7.87 -11.68 -6.00
CA LYS A 79 -8.90 -11.96 -7.01
C LYS A 79 -8.44 -11.64 -8.43
N ASP A 80 -7.73 -10.53 -8.60
CA ASP A 80 -7.36 -10.02 -9.92
C ASP A 80 -6.02 -10.59 -10.43
N LEU A 81 -5.07 -10.82 -9.55
CA LEU A 81 -3.68 -11.20 -9.89
C LEU A 81 -3.24 -12.56 -9.34
N ALA A 82 -4.09 -13.26 -8.56
CA ALA A 82 -3.74 -14.51 -7.87
C ALA A 82 -2.48 -14.38 -7.01
N VAL A 83 -2.38 -13.29 -6.26
CA VAL A 83 -1.21 -12.91 -5.46
C VAL A 83 -0.88 -13.97 -4.40
N LYS A 84 -1.92 -14.54 -3.76
CA LYS A 84 -1.76 -15.66 -2.83
C LYS A 84 -1.07 -16.85 -3.47
N ALA A 85 -1.49 -17.25 -4.67
CA ALA A 85 -0.88 -18.38 -5.39
C ALA A 85 0.59 -18.11 -5.71
N HIS A 86 0.92 -16.87 -6.09
CA HIS A 86 2.29 -16.45 -6.35
C HIS A 86 3.17 -16.57 -5.12
N TYR A 87 2.72 -16.05 -3.98
CA TYR A 87 3.52 -16.04 -2.74
C TYR A 87 3.54 -17.38 -2.00
N SER A 88 2.57 -18.28 -2.25
CA SER A 88 2.53 -19.62 -1.62
C SER A 88 3.11 -20.73 -2.49
N ASP A 89 3.67 -20.42 -3.66
CA ASP A 89 4.26 -21.40 -4.57
C ASP A 89 5.43 -22.14 -3.86
N ARG A 90 5.46 -23.47 -4.03
CA ARG A 90 6.48 -24.32 -3.42
C ARG A 90 7.89 -24.16 -4.00
N ARG A 91 8.01 -23.45 -5.12
CA ARG A 91 9.31 -23.10 -5.72
C ARG A 91 10.09 -22.11 -4.88
N TRP A 92 9.38 -21.34 -4.05
CA TRP A 92 9.99 -20.33 -3.21
C TRP A 92 10.44 -20.91 -1.87
N ASP A 93 11.37 -20.24 -1.25
CA ASP A 93 11.92 -20.55 0.06
C ASP A 93 10.82 -20.71 1.13
N VAL A 94 10.97 -21.78 1.93
CA VAL A 94 9.98 -22.17 2.95
C VAL A 94 9.82 -21.10 4.04
N ILE A 95 10.88 -20.32 4.33
CA ILE A 95 10.85 -19.33 5.40
C ILE A 95 10.17 -18.04 4.93
N SER A 96 10.41 -17.62 3.69
CA SER A 96 9.93 -16.33 3.18
C SER A 96 8.60 -16.42 2.44
N ARG A 97 8.10 -17.61 2.10
CA ARG A 97 6.82 -17.78 1.40
C ARG A 97 5.61 -17.73 2.32
N LEU A 98 4.48 -17.34 1.75
CA LEU A 98 3.18 -17.45 2.43
C LEU A 98 2.79 -18.93 2.60
N SER A 99 2.14 -19.27 3.72
CA SER A 99 1.57 -20.59 3.96
C SER A 99 0.57 -20.98 2.86
N GLN A 100 0.42 -22.25 2.57
CA GLN A 100 -0.54 -22.76 1.57
C GLN A 100 -2.00 -22.57 2.01
N SER A 101 -2.25 -22.61 3.32
CA SER A 101 -3.56 -22.38 3.92
C SER A 101 -3.47 -21.26 4.96
N PRO A 102 -3.22 -19.99 4.50
CA PRO A 102 -3.02 -18.90 5.43
C PRO A 102 -4.35 -18.48 6.06
N THR A 103 -4.32 -18.17 7.35
CA THR A 103 -5.41 -17.47 8.02
C THR A 103 -5.48 -16.01 7.55
N LEU A 104 -6.54 -15.29 7.93
CA LEU A 104 -6.61 -13.85 7.63
C LEU A 104 -5.44 -13.09 8.27
N TYR A 105 -5.08 -13.43 9.50
CA TYR A 105 -3.94 -12.86 10.20
C TYR A 105 -2.62 -13.09 9.47
N ASP A 106 -2.38 -14.32 8.99
CA ASP A 106 -1.18 -14.65 8.23
C ASP A 106 -1.07 -13.84 6.94
N LYS A 107 -2.20 -13.67 6.23
CA LYS A 107 -2.27 -12.86 5.00
C LYS A 107 -1.93 -11.40 5.27
N THR A 108 -2.54 -10.81 6.30
CA THR A 108 -2.31 -9.41 6.66
C THR A 108 -0.88 -9.17 7.10
N THR A 109 -0.34 -10.04 7.98
CA THR A 109 1.04 -9.94 8.45
C THR A 109 2.03 -10.08 7.30
N PHE A 110 1.78 -11.05 6.41
CA PHE A 110 2.61 -11.25 5.23
C PHE A 110 2.50 -10.08 4.25
N TRP A 111 1.30 -9.55 4.03
CA TRP A 111 1.09 -8.41 3.16
C TRP A 111 1.86 -7.18 3.65
N ASN A 112 1.77 -6.85 4.93
CA ASN A 112 2.52 -5.74 5.53
C ASN A 112 4.04 -5.95 5.52
N PHE A 113 4.50 -7.19 5.39
CA PHE A 113 5.93 -7.49 5.20
C PHE A 113 6.40 -7.23 3.76
N VAL A 114 5.59 -7.57 2.74
CA VAL A 114 5.97 -7.43 1.33
C VAL A 114 5.54 -6.11 0.70
N ALA A 115 4.52 -5.46 1.24
CA ALA A 115 3.95 -4.20 0.78
C ALA A 115 4.15 -3.12 1.85
N SER A 116 4.74 -2.00 1.49
CA SER A 116 5.07 -0.91 2.41
C SER A 116 4.69 0.43 1.78
N PRO A 117 3.51 0.97 2.06
CA PRO A 117 3.19 2.34 1.74
C PRO A 117 3.81 3.27 2.79
N VAL A 118 4.40 4.37 2.35
CA VAL A 118 4.98 5.41 3.22
C VAL A 118 4.44 6.74 2.76
N LEU A 119 3.72 7.43 3.63
CA LEU A 119 3.27 8.80 3.41
C LEU A 119 4.32 9.77 3.90
N ASP A 120 4.74 10.67 3.04
CA ASP A 120 5.50 11.86 3.43
C ASP A 120 4.50 12.96 3.85
N PRO A 121 4.45 13.32 5.14
CA PRO A 121 3.46 14.28 5.64
C PRO A 121 3.69 15.70 5.13
N ASP A 122 4.92 16.04 4.73
CA ASP A 122 5.27 17.38 4.28
C ASP A 122 4.86 17.62 2.81
N SER A 123 5.03 16.60 1.96
CA SER A 123 4.70 16.69 0.53
C SER A 123 3.35 16.09 0.17
N GLY A 124 2.74 15.27 1.05
CA GLY A 124 1.52 14.52 0.74
C GLY A 124 1.73 13.41 -0.29
N ILE A 125 2.98 13.06 -0.58
CA ILE A 125 3.32 11.99 -1.53
C ILE A 125 3.32 10.65 -0.81
N VAL A 126 2.60 9.69 -1.37
CA VAL A 126 2.64 8.29 -0.95
C VAL A 126 3.64 7.54 -1.81
N THR A 127 4.65 6.96 -1.18
CA THR A 127 5.60 6.04 -1.81
C THR A 127 5.18 4.61 -1.46
N PHE A 128 4.73 3.88 -2.45
CA PHE A 128 4.35 2.47 -2.29
C PHE A 128 5.48 1.57 -2.81
N THR A 129 6.01 0.74 -1.94
CA THR A 129 7.06 -0.24 -2.26
C THR A 129 6.49 -1.65 -2.10
N VAL A 130 6.67 -2.49 -3.10
CA VAL A 130 6.25 -3.90 -3.04
C VAL A 130 7.38 -4.84 -3.46
N ARG A 131 7.46 -5.99 -2.78
CA ARG A 131 8.43 -7.05 -3.04
C ARG A 131 7.70 -8.28 -3.57
N ALA A 132 8.19 -8.85 -4.66
CA ALA A 132 7.67 -10.11 -5.20
C ALA A 132 8.81 -11.01 -5.70
N TYR A 133 8.53 -12.29 -5.87
CA TYR A 133 9.54 -13.25 -6.35
C TYR A 133 9.86 -13.15 -7.84
N THR A 134 9.05 -12.38 -8.60
CA THR A 134 9.35 -12.07 -10.00
C THR A 134 9.17 -10.57 -10.27
N PRO A 135 9.98 -9.97 -11.15
CA PRO A 135 9.88 -8.54 -11.46
C PRO A 135 8.54 -8.19 -12.09
N GLU A 136 7.98 -9.08 -12.92
CA GLU A 136 6.68 -8.88 -13.57
C GLU A 136 5.54 -8.82 -12.55
N MET A 137 5.58 -9.67 -11.51
CA MET A 137 4.57 -9.66 -10.45
C MET A 137 4.71 -8.42 -9.57
N ALA A 138 5.94 -8.01 -9.22
CA ALA A 138 6.18 -6.77 -8.47
C ALA A 138 5.60 -5.56 -9.21
N GLN A 139 5.85 -5.45 -10.51
CA GLN A 139 5.31 -4.38 -11.35
C GLN A 139 3.78 -4.44 -11.47
N LYS A 140 3.20 -5.64 -11.67
CA LYS A 140 1.73 -5.81 -11.76
C LYS A 140 1.06 -5.39 -10.47
N ILE A 141 1.58 -5.81 -9.30
CA ILE A 141 1.03 -5.44 -8.01
C ILE A 141 1.11 -3.92 -7.83
N ALA A 142 2.27 -3.30 -8.07
CA ALA A 142 2.45 -1.85 -7.93
C ALA A 142 1.46 -1.08 -8.82
N SER A 143 1.32 -1.46 -10.08
CA SER A 143 0.39 -0.82 -11.02
C SER A 143 -1.07 -1.03 -10.63
N HIS A 144 -1.42 -2.19 -10.06
CA HIS A 144 -2.79 -2.49 -9.64
C HIS A 144 -3.17 -1.73 -8.37
N VAL A 145 -2.26 -1.66 -7.39
CA VAL A 145 -2.45 -0.85 -6.18
C VAL A 145 -2.63 0.62 -6.54
N LEU A 146 -1.84 1.15 -7.48
CA LEU A 146 -2.01 2.52 -7.95
C LEU A 146 -3.42 2.76 -8.51
N LYS A 147 -3.91 1.87 -9.39
CA LYS A 147 -5.27 1.97 -9.95
C LYS A 147 -6.37 1.86 -8.87
N GLN A 148 -6.20 0.98 -7.90
CA GLN A 148 -7.15 0.86 -6.79
C GLN A 148 -7.15 2.11 -5.91
N SER A 149 -5.98 2.70 -5.66
CA SER A 149 -5.84 3.96 -4.93
C SER A 149 -6.51 5.13 -5.67
N GLU A 150 -6.30 5.23 -6.97
CA GLU A 150 -7.00 6.22 -7.82
C GLU A 150 -8.53 6.05 -7.76
N ALA A 151 -9.03 4.83 -7.86
CA ALA A 151 -10.45 4.55 -7.76
C ALA A 151 -11.02 4.92 -6.39
N LEU A 152 -10.29 4.65 -5.31
CA LEU A 152 -10.69 5.04 -3.95
C LEU A 152 -10.77 6.56 -3.81
N VAL A 153 -9.75 7.29 -4.23
CA VAL A 153 -9.71 8.76 -4.18
C VAL A 153 -10.85 9.37 -4.99
N ASN A 154 -11.11 8.84 -6.19
CA ASN A 154 -12.21 9.32 -7.03
C ASN A 154 -13.57 9.08 -6.36
N ALA A 155 -13.77 7.92 -5.72
CA ALA A 155 -14.99 7.62 -4.98
C ALA A 155 -15.18 8.53 -3.75
N MET A 156 -14.10 8.87 -3.04
CA MET A 156 -14.12 9.81 -1.92
C MET A 156 -14.50 11.20 -2.39
N ASN A 157 -13.89 11.68 -3.47
CA ASN A 157 -14.18 13.00 -4.06
C ASN A 157 -15.62 13.12 -4.56
N GLU A 158 -16.17 12.07 -5.17
CA GLU A 158 -17.56 12.07 -5.64
C GLU A 158 -18.55 12.15 -4.48
N ARG A 159 -18.34 11.37 -3.42
CA ARG A 159 -19.16 11.45 -2.20
C ARG A 159 -19.11 12.85 -1.58
N ALA A 160 -17.93 13.46 -1.47
CA ALA A 160 -17.77 14.80 -0.94
C ALA A 160 -18.55 15.84 -1.77
N ARG A 161 -18.55 15.71 -3.11
CA ARG A 161 -19.35 16.56 -4.00
C ARG A 161 -20.86 16.37 -3.82
N GLU A 162 -21.31 15.13 -3.73
CA GLU A 162 -22.73 14.81 -3.51
C GLU A 162 -23.23 15.37 -2.16
N ASP A 163 -22.43 15.23 -1.10
CA ASP A 163 -22.77 15.77 0.21
C ASP A 163 -22.80 17.31 0.22
N ALA A 164 -21.85 17.96 -0.45
CA ALA A 164 -21.84 19.41 -0.61
C ALA A 164 -23.07 19.91 -1.40
N MET A 165 -23.45 19.22 -2.47
CA MET A 165 -24.66 19.57 -3.24
C MET A 165 -25.95 19.37 -2.44
N LYS A 166 -26.04 18.33 -1.63
CA LYS A 166 -27.21 18.12 -0.72
C LYS A 166 -27.31 19.25 0.29
N LEU A 167 -26.22 19.62 0.96
CA LEU A 167 -26.20 20.71 1.93
C LEU A 167 -26.64 22.03 1.30
N ALA A 168 -26.07 22.41 0.14
CA ALA A 168 -26.47 23.61 -0.58
C ALA A 168 -27.96 23.59 -0.99
N GLY A 169 -28.46 22.45 -1.47
CA GLY A 169 -29.88 22.30 -1.83
C GLY A 169 -30.82 22.40 -0.62
N ASP A 170 -30.42 21.96 0.55
CA ASP A 170 -31.21 22.06 1.78
C ASP A 170 -31.18 23.50 2.34
N GLU A 171 -30.08 24.24 2.17
CA GLU A 171 -30.01 25.66 2.51
C GLU A 171 -30.95 26.49 1.63
N VAL A 172 -30.92 26.26 0.31
CA VAL A 172 -31.83 26.95 -0.62
C VAL A 172 -33.32 26.68 -0.31
N LYS A 173 -33.67 25.49 0.16
CA LYS A 173 -35.04 25.16 0.56
C LYS A 173 -35.47 25.82 1.87
N ARG A 174 -34.51 26.17 2.72
CA ARG A 174 -34.78 26.81 4.02
C ARG A 174 -34.86 28.36 3.92
N ALA A 175 -34.26 28.93 2.90
CA ALA A 175 -34.34 30.38 2.57
C ALA A 175 -35.62 30.69 1.82
#